data_b80d780a856eb46af47d434da548fc50
#
_entry.id   b80d780a856eb46af47d434da548fc50
#
_cell.length_a   1.000
_cell.length_b   1.000
_cell.length_c   1.000
_cell.angle_alpha   90.00
_cell.angle_beta   90.00
_cell.angle_gamma   90.00
#
_symmetry.space_group_name_H-M   'P 1'
#
loop_
_entity.id
_entity.type
_entity.pdbx_description
1 polymer ?
#
loop_
_entity_poly.entity_id
_entity_poly.type
_entity_poly.pdbx_seq_one_letter_code
_entity_poly.pdbx_strand_id
1 'polypeptide(L)'
;MASLEDQIDRLYQLPLEEFTGARNALAKESGNAAVKKLEKPVLATWAVNQLYWHERSLFDEVVKTSGQVRTAHQQMLGGQAADVKAAEVFHAEAMRRAKDAIRKIVEAAGNAASDAVMTPVTEMLDALPTTDTPGRFIKPFRRTGFEALHGVTITAKPKPREVSAAVDTTASVKAEEARQQLAMAKERLRFADAALCEAEAAFERSQRALERAQRTRERVEKELSDAAAAEQAAAAEVAASESTLNQIKAEREKLSKQVSA
;
A
#
# COMPACT_ATOMS: atom_id res chain seq x y z
N MET A 1 -34.44 -4.31 -17.03
CA MET A 1 -33.09 -4.42 -17.60
C MET A 1 -32.14 -3.66 -16.66
N ALA A 2 -30.93 -4.19 -16.40
CA ALA A 2 -29.94 -3.46 -15.63
C ALA A 2 -29.53 -2.19 -16.37
N SER A 3 -29.32 -1.09 -15.65
CA SER A 3 -28.86 0.16 -16.27
C SER A 3 -27.45 -0.03 -16.86
N LEU A 4 -27.04 0.84 -17.80
CA LEU A 4 -25.68 0.79 -18.33
C LEU A 4 -24.64 0.99 -17.22
N GLU A 5 -24.96 1.82 -16.23
CA GLU A 5 -24.12 2.04 -15.04
C GLU A 5 -23.94 0.76 -14.20
N ASP A 6 -25.03 -0.01 -13.99
CA ASP A 6 -24.97 -1.30 -13.29
C ASP A 6 -24.11 -2.32 -14.06
N GLN A 7 -24.14 -2.26 -15.39
CA GLN A 7 -23.32 -3.13 -16.24
C GLN A 7 -21.83 -2.73 -16.16
N ILE A 8 -21.54 -1.43 -16.09
CA ILE A 8 -20.18 -0.91 -15.87
C ILE A 8 -19.69 -1.31 -14.47
N ASP A 9 -20.54 -1.22 -13.44
CA ASP A 9 -20.17 -1.67 -12.09
C ASP A 9 -19.80 -3.14 -12.05
N ARG A 10 -20.57 -3.98 -12.73
CA ARG A 10 -20.26 -5.42 -12.86
C ARG A 10 -18.94 -5.65 -13.57
N LEU A 11 -18.60 -4.83 -14.57
CA LEU A 11 -17.32 -4.93 -15.28
C LEU A 11 -16.12 -4.75 -14.33
N TYR A 12 -16.21 -3.80 -13.38
CA TYR A 12 -15.15 -3.54 -12.40
C TYR A 12 -15.10 -4.59 -11.26
N GLN A 13 -16.10 -5.44 -11.14
CA GLN A 13 -16.14 -6.58 -10.20
C GLN A 13 -15.45 -7.83 -10.76
N LEU A 14 -15.26 -7.91 -12.07
CA LEU A 14 -14.67 -9.08 -12.71
C LEU A 14 -13.19 -9.29 -12.34
N PRO A 15 -12.69 -10.52 -12.48
CA PRO A 15 -11.27 -10.79 -12.48
C PRO A 15 -10.54 -9.90 -13.50
N LEU A 16 -9.33 -9.45 -13.14
CA LEU A 16 -8.59 -8.48 -13.94
C LEU A 16 -8.35 -8.96 -15.38
N GLU A 17 -8.19 -10.27 -15.59
CA GLU A 17 -7.94 -10.88 -16.90
C GLU A 17 -9.19 -10.80 -17.81
N GLU A 18 -10.37 -10.91 -17.24
CA GLU A 18 -11.63 -10.91 -17.96
C GLU A 18 -12.11 -9.52 -18.37
N PHE A 19 -11.58 -8.48 -17.70
CA PHE A 19 -12.03 -7.08 -17.87
C PHE A 19 -12.08 -6.65 -19.34
N THR A 20 -11.01 -6.91 -20.12
CA THR A 20 -10.92 -6.42 -21.51
C THR A 20 -11.90 -7.10 -22.42
N GLY A 21 -12.10 -8.42 -22.26
CA GLY A 21 -13.09 -9.19 -23.02
C GLY A 21 -14.51 -8.71 -22.73
N ALA A 22 -14.87 -8.64 -21.46
CA ALA A 22 -16.19 -8.20 -21.01
C ALA A 22 -16.49 -6.74 -21.39
N ARG A 23 -15.52 -5.82 -21.27
CA ARG A 23 -15.66 -4.44 -21.75
C ARG A 23 -15.99 -4.36 -23.23
N ASN A 24 -15.28 -5.12 -24.05
CA ASN A 24 -15.49 -5.09 -25.50
C ASN A 24 -16.85 -5.70 -25.87
N ALA A 25 -17.28 -6.76 -25.18
CA ALA A 25 -18.60 -7.36 -25.33
C ALA A 25 -19.70 -6.36 -24.97
N LEU A 26 -19.58 -5.70 -23.80
CA LEU A 26 -20.52 -4.68 -23.33
C LEU A 26 -20.60 -3.48 -24.29
N ALA A 27 -19.45 -3.03 -24.81
CA ALA A 27 -19.42 -1.94 -25.78
C ALA A 27 -20.14 -2.30 -27.09
N LYS A 28 -20.05 -3.56 -27.53
CA LYS A 28 -20.77 -4.05 -28.71
C LYS A 28 -22.26 -4.19 -28.45
N GLU A 29 -22.67 -4.70 -27.31
CA GLU A 29 -24.06 -4.91 -26.92
C GLU A 29 -24.78 -3.59 -26.69
N SER A 30 -24.17 -2.64 -25.98
CA SER A 30 -24.76 -1.33 -25.67
C SER A 30 -24.69 -0.35 -26.83
N GLY A 31 -23.87 -0.60 -27.86
CA GLY A 31 -23.58 0.35 -28.93
C GLY A 31 -22.88 1.63 -28.46
N ASN A 32 -22.42 1.67 -27.21
CA ASN A 32 -21.86 2.88 -26.60
C ASN A 32 -20.32 2.92 -26.73
N ALA A 33 -19.82 3.83 -27.57
CA ALA A 33 -18.39 4.02 -27.78
C ALA A 33 -17.62 4.46 -26.51
N ALA A 34 -18.29 5.05 -25.53
CA ALA A 34 -17.66 5.45 -24.26
C ALA A 34 -17.25 4.23 -23.42
N VAL A 35 -18.02 3.13 -23.47
CA VAL A 35 -17.67 1.88 -22.77
C VAL A 35 -16.36 1.29 -23.30
N LYS A 36 -16.11 1.38 -24.60
CA LYS A 36 -14.87 0.91 -25.22
C LYS A 36 -13.62 1.68 -24.75
N LYS A 37 -13.83 2.93 -24.29
CA LYS A 37 -12.75 3.79 -23.78
C LYS A 37 -12.42 3.58 -22.30
N LEU A 38 -13.21 2.76 -21.58
CA LEU A 38 -12.92 2.45 -20.18
C LEU A 38 -11.56 1.78 -20.07
N GLU A 39 -10.68 2.35 -19.24
CA GLU A 39 -9.34 1.81 -19.02
C GLU A 39 -9.40 0.63 -18.06
N LYS A 40 -8.59 -0.40 -18.33
CA LYS A 40 -8.39 -1.51 -17.42
C LYS A 40 -7.63 -1.02 -16.19
N PRO A 41 -8.09 -1.27 -14.96
CA PRO A 41 -7.35 -0.89 -13.77
C PRO A 41 -6.03 -1.67 -13.66
N VAL A 42 -5.02 -1.07 -13.02
CA VAL A 42 -3.82 -1.81 -12.63
C VAL A 42 -4.12 -2.69 -11.41
N LEU A 43 -3.31 -3.73 -11.16
CA LEU A 43 -3.58 -4.74 -10.13
C LEU A 43 -3.85 -4.16 -8.73
N ALA A 44 -3.06 -3.19 -8.29
CA ALA A 44 -3.26 -2.54 -6.99
C ALA A 44 -4.61 -1.81 -6.91
N THR A 45 -4.97 -1.08 -7.97
CA THR A 45 -6.23 -0.35 -8.05
C THR A 45 -7.42 -1.30 -8.16
N TRP A 46 -7.29 -2.37 -8.95
CA TRP A 46 -8.29 -3.43 -9.03
C TRP A 46 -8.54 -4.05 -7.65
N ALA A 47 -7.50 -4.34 -6.88
CA ALA A 47 -7.63 -4.92 -5.56
C ALA A 47 -8.40 -4.01 -4.57
N VAL A 48 -8.21 -2.68 -4.65
CA VAL A 48 -8.99 -1.71 -3.87
C VAL A 48 -10.45 -1.66 -4.35
N ASN A 49 -10.70 -1.78 -5.67
CA ASN A 49 -12.06 -1.90 -6.19
C ASN A 49 -12.74 -3.18 -5.68
N GLN A 50 -12.03 -4.32 -5.63
CA GLN A 50 -12.58 -5.56 -5.09
C GLN A 50 -12.91 -5.44 -3.60
N LEU A 51 -12.08 -4.77 -2.81
CA LEU A 51 -12.41 -4.47 -1.40
C LEU A 51 -13.75 -3.71 -1.29
N TYR A 52 -13.95 -2.70 -2.14
CA TYR A 52 -15.21 -1.94 -2.17
C TYR A 52 -16.42 -2.81 -2.53
N TRP A 53 -16.29 -3.74 -3.47
CA TRP A 53 -17.40 -4.55 -3.94
C TRP A 53 -17.70 -5.76 -3.05
N HIS A 54 -16.69 -6.42 -2.51
CA HIS A 54 -16.84 -7.68 -1.77
C HIS A 54 -16.73 -7.52 -0.25
N GLU A 55 -16.01 -6.51 0.22
CA GLU A 55 -15.77 -6.26 1.65
C GLU A 55 -16.15 -4.81 2.01
N ARG A 56 -17.34 -4.41 1.59
CA ARG A 56 -17.84 -3.04 1.69
C ARG A 56 -17.72 -2.47 3.11
N SER A 57 -17.97 -3.27 4.12
CA SER A 57 -17.86 -2.87 5.53
C SER A 57 -16.46 -2.42 5.91
N LEU A 58 -15.42 -3.12 5.41
CA LEU A 58 -14.02 -2.76 5.66
C LEU A 58 -13.63 -1.47 4.93
N PHE A 59 -14.09 -1.32 3.69
CA PHE A 59 -13.87 -0.09 2.92
C PHE A 59 -14.49 1.12 3.63
N ASP A 60 -15.76 1.04 4.01
CA ASP A 60 -16.48 2.10 4.69
C ASP A 60 -15.89 2.40 6.09
N GLU A 61 -15.35 1.40 6.79
CA GLU A 61 -14.65 1.58 8.07
C GLU A 61 -13.36 2.40 7.89
N VAL A 62 -12.56 2.14 6.85
CA VAL A 62 -11.37 2.96 6.53
C VAL A 62 -11.77 4.40 6.24
N VAL A 63 -12.79 4.63 5.40
CA VAL A 63 -13.30 5.98 5.09
C VAL A 63 -13.77 6.70 6.35
N LYS A 64 -14.57 6.03 7.19
CA LYS A 64 -15.10 6.58 8.45
C LYS A 64 -13.99 6.96 9.41
N THR A 65 -13.05 6.05 9.66
CA THR A 65 -11.96 6.29 10.61
C THR A 65 -10.98 7.34 10.12
N SER A 66 -10.69 7.42 8.80
CA SER A 66 -9.93 8.51 8.19
C SER A 66 -10.62 9.86 8.43
N GLY A 67 -11.95 9.94 8.30
CA GLY A 67 -12.73 11.12 8.64
C GLY A 67 -12.63 11.50 10.12
N GLN A 68 -12.68 10.51 11.02
CA GLN A 68 -12.55 10.73 12.47
C GLN A 68 -11.18 11.29 12.85
N VAL A 69 -10.09 10.75 12.29
CA VAL A 69 -8.73 11.27 12.50
C VAL A 69 -8.64 12.73 12.04
N ARG A 70 -9.19 13.05 10.87
CA ARG A 70 -9.21 14.41 10.35
C ARG A 70 -9.99 15.36 11.26
N THR A 71 -11.17 14.94 11.71
CA THR A 71 -12.00 15.74 12.63
C THR A 71 -11.29 15.95 13.97
N ALA A 72 -10.66 14.91 14.53
CA ALA A 72 -9.92 15.03 15.78
C ALA A 72 -8.74 16.01 15.67
N HIS A 73 -7.99 15.96 14.57
CA HIS A 73 -6.93 16.93 14.31
C HIS A 73 -7.47 18.37 14.15
N GLN A 74 -8.59 18.56 13.45
CA GLN A 74 -9.22 19.89 13.30
C GLN A 74 -9.69 20.44 14.64
N GLN A 75 -10.30 19.62 15.49
CA GLN A 75 -10.72 20.00 16.84
C GLN A 75 -9.53 20.39 17.71
N MET A 76 -8.46 19.59 17.68
CA MET A 76 -7.22 19.89 18.40
C MET A 76 -6.62 21.22 17.95
N LEU A 77 -6.56 21.47 16.63
CA LEU A 77 -6.07 22.74 16.07
C LEU A 77 -6.97 23.93 16.43
N GLY A 78 -8.28 23.68 16.61
CA GLY A 78 -9.25 24.67 17.07
C GLY A 78 -9.26 24.88 18.60
N GLY A 79 -8.34 24.26 19.34
CA GLY A 79 -8.25 24.37 20.81
C GLY A 79 -9.31 23.58 21.57
N GLN A 80 -10.01 22.66 20.90
CA GLN A 80 -10.99 21.77 21.51
C GLN A 80 -10.33 20.47 21.99
N ALA A 81 -10.84 19.89 23.07
CA ALA A 81 -10.38 18.59 23.54
C ALA A 81 -10.80 17.50 22.52
N ALA A 82 -9.81 16.81 21.95
CA ALA A 82 -10.03 15.70 21.04
C ALA A 82 -9.03 14.57 21.33
N ASP A 83 -9.48 13.34 21.35
CA ASP A 83 -8.60 12.18 21.50
C ASP A 83 -8.08 11.74 20.12
N VAL A 84 -7.10 12.47 19.62
CA VAL A 84 -6.42 12.19 18.33
C VAL A 84 -5.79 10.82 18.37
N LYS A 85 -5.16 10.44 19.48
CA LYS A 85 -4.46 9.15 19.62
C LYS A 85 -5.43 7.97 19.50
N ALA A 86 -6.59 8.04 20.12
CA ALA A 86 -7.61 7.00 19.99
C ALA A 86 -8.11 6.91 18.54
N ALA A 87 -8.36 8.04 17.88
CA ALA A 87 -8.78 8.06 16.47
C ALA A 87 -7.71 7.44 15.54
N GLU A 88 -6.44 7.73 15.75
CA GLU A 88 -5.32 7.14 15.01
C GLU A 88 -5.20 5.63 15.22
N VAL A 89 -5.37 5.14 16.44
CA VAL A 89 -5.36 3.70 16.75
C VAL A 89 -6.49 2.97 16.04
N PHE A 90 -7.71 3.51 16.06
CA PHE A 90 -8.84 2.92 15.33
C PHE A 90 -8.63 2.91 13.83
N HIS A 91 -8.06 3.99 13.29
CA HIS A 91 -7.74 4.07 11.86
C HIS A 91 -6.64 3.07 11.47
N ALA A 92 -5.58 2.96 12.25
CA ALA A 92 -4.51 1.99 12.01
C ALA A 92 -5.02 0.55 12.00
N GLU A 93 -5.96 0.20 12.89
CA GLU A 93 -6.60 -1.12 12.92
C GLU A 93 -7.49 -1.35 11.69
N ALA A 94 -8.31 -0.37 11.29
CA ALA A 94 -9.11 -0.44 10.08
C ALA A 94 -8.22 -0.64 8.83
N MET A 95 -7.14 0.10 8.73
CA MET A 95 -6.14 -0.01 7.67
C MET A 95 -5.48 -1.39 7.63
N ARG A 96 -5.14 -1.95 8.80
CA ARG A 96 -4.56 -3.30 8.89
C ARG A 96 -5.53 -4.34 8.34
N ARG A 97 -6.79 -4.31 8.79
CA ARG A 97 -7.84 -5.26 8.36
C ARG A 97 -8.12 -5.15 6.87
N ALA A 98 -8.21 -3.94 6.33
CA ALA A 98 -8.41 -3.69 4.91
C ALA A 98 -7.23 -4.23 4.07
N LYS A 99 -5.99 -4.00 4.49
CA LYS A 99 -4.79 -4.54 3.83
C LYS A 99 -4.73 -6.06 3.86
N ASP A 100 -5.11 -6.69 4.97
CA ASP A 100 -5.16 -8.15 5.08
C ASP A 100 -6.23 -8.75 4.16
N ALA A 101 -7.40 -8.10 4.04
CA ALA A 101 -8.43 -8.50 3.09
C ALA A 101 -7.97 -8.37 1.63
N ILE A 102 -7.35 -7.24 1.28
CA ILE A 102 -6.80 -7.02 -0.07
C ILE A 102 -5.72 -8.05 -0.41
N ARG A 103 -4.85 -8.40 0.53
CA ARG A 103 -3.83 -9.45 0.32
C ARG A 103 -4.49 -10.78 -0.07
N LYS A 104 -5.51 -11.19 0.65
CA LYS A 104 -6.27 -12.42 0.34
C LYS A 104 -6.95 -12.35 -1.04
N ILE A 105 -7.52 -11.19 -1.40
CA ILE A 105 -8.14 -10.96 -2.71
C ILE A 105 -7.10 -11.11 -3.83
N VAL A 106 -5.92 -10.52 -3.69
CA VAL A 106 -4.83 -10.59 -4.67
C VAL A 106 -4.31 -12.02 -4.82
N GLU A 107 -4.10 -12.72 -3.70
CA GLU A 107 -3.64 -14.11 -3.67
C GLU A 107 -4.70 -15.06 -4.27
N ALA A 108 -5.98 -14.86 -3.95
CA ALA A 108 -7.08 -15.64 -4.52
C ALA A 108 -7.22 -15.47 -6.04
N ALA A 109 -6.79 -14.31 -6.57
CA ALA A 109 -6.72 -14.05 -8.01
C ALA A 109 -5.43 -14.60 -8.67
N GLY A 110 -4.63 -15.39 -7.94
CA GLY A 110 -3.40 -16.01 -8.47
C GLY A 110 -2.22 -15.04 -8.61
N ASN A 111 -2.27 -13.87 -7.97
CA ASN A 111 -1.20 -12.88 -8.01
C ASN A 111 -0.43 -12.83 -6.69
N ALA A 112 0.85 -12.45 -6.75
CA ALA A 112 1.63 -12.24 -5.54
C ALA A 112 1.29 -10.88 -4.90
N ALA A 113 0.97 -10.88 -3.61
CA ALA A 113 0.76 -9.67 -2.82
C ALA A 113 2.11 -9.05 -2.41
N SER A 114 2.95 -8.74 -3.41
CA SER A 114 4.28 -8.15 -3.23
C SER A 114 4.20 -6.68 -2.78
N ASP A 115 5.33 -6.15 -2.29
CA ASP A 115 5.43 -4.73 -1.91
C ASP A 115 5.10 -3.79 -3.08
N ALA A 116 5.42 -4.18 -4.32
CA ALA A 116 5.08 -3.43 -5.52
C ALA A 116 3.56 -3.26 -5.71
N VAL A 117 2.76 -4.20 -5.21
CA VAL A 117 1.28 -4.13 -5.22
C VAL A 117 0.77 -3.48 -3.95
N MET A 118 1.30 -3.85 -2.77
CA MET A 118 0.77 -3.42 -1.48
C MET A 118 1.13 -1.98 -1.11
N THR A 119 2.24 -1.43 -1.63
CA THR A 119 2.59 -0.01 -1.40
C THR A 119 1.58 0.94 -2.04
N PRO A 120 1.26 0.85 -3.36
CA PRO A 120 0.20 1.65 -3.95
C PRO A 120 -1.18 1.44 -3.30
N VAL A 121 -1.51 0.21 -2.88
CA VAL A 121 -2.75 -0.09 -2.15
C VAL A 121 -2.80 0.72 -0.85
N THR A 122 -1.73 0.72 -0.06
CA THR A 122 -1.66 1.47 1.19
C THR A 122 -1.83 2.97 0.94
N GLU A 123 -1.14 3.52 -0.05
CA GLU A 123 -1.24 4.94 -0.43
C GLU A 123 -2.67 5.33 -0.85
N MET A 124 -3.35 4.45 -1.58
CA MET A 124 -4.76 4.67 -1.99
C MET A 124 -5.71 4.63 -0.79
N LEU A 125 -5.56 3.67 0.12
CA LEU A 125 -6.38 3.57 1.34
C LEU A 125 -6.16 4.80 2.24
N ASP A 126 -4.92 5.25 2.40
CA ASP A 126 -4.58 6.46 3.17
C ASP A 126 -5.17 7.74 2.54
N ALA A 127 -5.34 7.74 1.22
CA ALA A 127 -5.90 8.89 0.49
C ALA A 127 -7.44 8.94 0.51
N LEU A 128 -8.13 7.93 1.06
CA LEU A 128 -9.59 7.94 1.19
C LEU A 128 -10.04 8.94 2.29
N PRO A 129 -11.23 9.54 2.14
CA PRO A 129 -12.09 9.53 0.97
C PRO A 129 -11.54 10.37 -0.19
N THR A 130 -11.86 9.97 -1.40
CA THR A 130 -11.54 10.69 -2.64
C THR A 130 -12.82 11.16 -3.35
N THR A 131 -12.68 12.09 -4.31
CA THR A 131 -13.77 12.55 -5.17
C THR A 131 -14.10 11.56 -6.28
N ASP A 132 -13.20 10.62 -6.57
CA ASP A 132 -13.43 9.60 -7.59
C ASP A 132 -14.50 8.60 -7.16
N THR A 133 -15.17 8.01 -8.14
CA THR A 133 -16.24 7.03 -7.89
C THR A 133 -15.65 5.76 -7.26
N PRO A 134 -16.00 5.44 -6.00
CA PRO A 134 -15.52 4.23 -5.35
C PRO A 134 -15.89 2.97 -6.13
N GLY A 135 -14.99 1.99 -6.18
CA GLY A 135 -15.20 0.74 -6.92
C GLY A 135 -14.92 0.82 -8.42
N ARG A 136 -14.62 2.01 -8.95
CA ARG A 136 -14.25 2.24 -10.37
C ARG A 136 -12.91 2.94 -10.54
N PHE A 137 -12.03 2.82 -9.57
CA PHE A 137 -10.69 3.38 -9.65
C PHE A 137 -9.90 2.74 -10.79
N ILE A 138 -9.17 3.56 -11.55
CA ILE A 138 -8.42 3.12 -12.73
C ILE A 138 -6.92 3.13 -12.45
N LYS A 139 -6.42 4.21 -11.85
CA LYS A 139 -5.00 4.45 -11.57
C LYS A 139 -4.79 4.67 -10.07
N PRO A 140 -3.63 4.31 -9.53
CA PRO A 140 -3.31 4.65 -8.15
C PRO A 140 -3.36 6.16 -7.94
N PHE A 141 -3.95 6.57 -6.82
CA PHE A 141 -3.99 7.96 -6.38
C PHE A 141 -3.34 8.07 -4.99
N ARG A 142 -2.84 9.26 -4.71
CA ARG A 142 -2.18 9.60 -3.45
C ARG A 142 -2.80 10.86 -2.90
N ARG A 143 -2.73 11.02 -1.59
CA ARG A 143 -3.12 12.29 -0.96
C ARG A 143 -2.13 13.36 -1.39
N THR A 144 -2.60 14.39 -2.11
CA THR A 144 -1.82 15.60 -2.35
C THR A 144 -1.94 16.47 -1.10
N GLY A 145 -0.79 16.87 -0.50
CA GLY A 145 -0.71 17.52 0.82
C GLY A 145 -1.53 18.82 1.01
N PHE A 146 -2.19 19.32 -0.04
CA PHE A 146 -3.08 20.47 -0.02
C PHE A 146 -4.52 20.17 0.38
N GLU A 147 -4.99 18.91 0.30
CA GLU A 147 -6.37 18.54 0.63
C GLU A 147 -6.67 18.60 2.14
N ALA A 148 -5.65 18.57 2.98
CA ALA A 148 -5.82 18.79 4.43
C ALA A 148 -6.32 20.21 4.75
N LEU A 149 -6.24 21.14 3.80
CA LEU A 149 -6.69 22.53 3.93
C LEU A 149 -8.06 22.81 3.27
N HIS A 150 -8.61 21.87 2.51
CA HIS A 150 -9.96 21.96 1.94
C HIS A 150 -11.02 21.68 3.01
N GLY A 151 -11.40 22.69 3.74
CA GLY A 151 -12.44 22.63 4.76
C GLY A 151 -12.33 23.75 5.78
N VAL A 152 -11.26 24.52 5.77
CA VAL A 152 -11.17 25.77 6.51
C VAL A 152 -11.69 26.90 5.62
N THR A 153 -13.01 26.99 5.46
CA THR A 153 -13.66 28.20 4.98
C THR A 153 -13.49 29.24 6.08
N ILE A 154 -12.49 30.11 5.94
CA ILE A 154 -12.41 31.35 6.69
C ILE A 154 -13.54 32.23 6.18
N THR A 155 -14.73 32.07 6.73
CA THR A 155 -15.82 33.01 6.56
C THR A 155 -15.57 34.22 7.47
N ALA A 156 -14.59 35.02 7.12
CA ALA A 156 -14.51 36.37 7.59
C ALA A 156 -15.18 37.27 6.57
N LYS A 157 -16.48 37.47 6.73
CA LYS A 157 -17.22 38.52 6.02
C LYS A 157 -17.07 39.79 6.84
N PRO A 158 -16.30 40.79 6.41
CA PRO A 158 -16.27 42.05 7.12
C PRO A 158 -17.57 42.82 6.86
N LYS A 159 -18.34 43.02 7.92
CA LYS A 159 -19.46 43.94 7.90
C LYS A 159 -18.86 45.36 8.10
N PRO A 160 -19.15 46.34 7.25
CA PRO A 160 -18.66 47.68 7.46
C PRO A 160 -19.31 48.27 8.71
N ARG A 161 -18.50 48.67 9.65
CA ARG A 161 -18.91 49.48 10.78
C ARG A 161 -18.18 50.83 10.71
N GLU A 162 -19.00 51.83 10.75
CA GLU A 162 -18.65 53.25 10.67
C GLU A 162 -17.54 53.66 11.62
N VAL A 163 -16.71 54.57 11.13
CA VAL A 163 -15.58 55.21 11.78
C VAL A 163 -16.06 56.09 12.91
N SER A 164 -15.70 55.79 14.14
CA SER A 164 -15.66 56.77 15.23
C SER A 164 -14.37 56.58 16.02
N ALA A 165 -13.69 57.69 16.24
CA ALA A 165 -12.36 57.86 16.77
C ALA A 165 -12.07 57.08 18.05
N ALA A 166 -11.01 56.22 18.01
CA ALA A 166 -10.21 55.82 19.17
C ALA A 166 -8.82 55.42 18.67
N VAL A 167 -7.89 56.27 18.84
CA VAL A 167 -6.44 56.07 18.70
C VAL A 167 -6.00 55.12 19.82
N ASP A 168 -5.14 54.14 19.51
CA ASP A 168 -4.35 53.19 20.34
C ASP A 168 -4.79 51.74 20.56
N THR A 169 -5.96 51.30 20.13
CA THR A 169 -6.31 49.89 20.31
C THR A 169 -5.88 48.98 19.15
N THR A 170 -5.66 49.51 17.97
CA THR A 170 -5.30 48.69 16.78
C THR A 170 -3.84 48.22 16.77
N ALA A 171 -2.94 48.93 17.40
CA ALA A 171 -1.54 48.52 17.53
C ALA A 171 -1.38 47.38 18.55
N SER A 172 -2.14 47.40 19.64
CA SER A 172 -2.10 46.34 20.67
C SER A 172 -2.76 45.05 20.18
N VAL A 173 -3.86 45.11 19.42
CA VAL A 173 -4.52 43.94 18.82
C VAL A 173 -3.63 43.29 17.77
N LYS A 174 -2.98 44.06 16.90
CA LYS A 174 -2.01 43.53 15.93
C LYS A 174 -0.79 42.88 16.60
N ALA A 175 -0.31 43.46 17.70
CA ALA A 175 0.80 42.90 18.47
C ALA A 175 0.41 41.59 19.16
N GLU A 176 -0.83 41.47 19.65
CA GLU A 176 -1.35 40.25 20.26
C GLU A 176 -1.58 39.16 19.21
N GLU A 177 -2.16 39.48 18.06
CA GLU A 177 -2.29 38.56 16.92
C GLU A 177 -0.92 38.06 16.42
N ALA A 178 0.08 38.92 16.32
CA ALA A 178 1.43 38.54 15.95
C ALA A 178 2.08 37.61 16.99
N ARG A 179 1.85 37.84 18.29
CA ARG A 179 2.32 36.94 19.35
C ARG A 179 1.65 35.57 19.29
N GLN A 180 0.34 35.54 19.05
CA GLN A 180 -0.41 34.29 18.89
C GLN A 180 0.06 33.51 17.64
N GLN A 181 0.27 34.18 16.51
CA GLN A 181 0.82 33.57 15.31
C GLN A 181 2.23 33.03 15.54
N LEU A 182 3.09 33.76 16.25
CA LEU A 182 4.43 33.29 16.60
C LEU A 182 4.39 32.08 17.56
N ALA A 183 3.48 32.09 18.53
CA ALA A 183 3.29 30.95 19.44
C ALA A 183 2.86 29.70 18.68
N MET A 184 1.86 29.81 17.80
CA MET A 184 1.41 28.71 16.93
C MET A 184 2.50 28.23 15.98
N ALA A 185 3.29 29.15 15.41
CA ALA A 185 4.41 28.77 14.54
C ALA A 185 5.50 28.00 15.30
N LYS A 186 5.82 28.42 16.54
CA LYS A 186 6.76 27.70 17.40
C LYS A 186 6.27 26.31 17.78
N GLU A 187 4.99 26.16 18.02
CA GLU A 187 4.38 24.88 18.34
C GLU A 187 4.39 23.94 17.13
N ARG A 188 4.04 24.45 15.95
CA ARG A 188 4.17 23.70 14.69
C ARG A 188 5.60 23.26 14.41
N LEU A 189 6.59 24.12 14.70
CA LEU A 189 7.99 23.76 14.53
C LEU A 189 8.39 22.61 15.47
N ARG A 190 7.98 22.66 16.73
CA ARG A 190 8.22 21.54 17.68
C ARG A 190 7.63 20.21 17.22
N PHE A 191 6.41 20.24 16.66
CA PHE A 191 5.79 19.04 16.10
C PHE A 191 6.54 18.54 14.87
N ALA A 192 6.97 19.45 13.99
CA ALA A 192 7.76 19.08 12.82
C ALA A 192 9.12 18.48 13.21
N ASP A 193 9.79 19.07 14.22
CA ASP A 193 11.05 18.55 14.75
C ASP A 193 10.88 17.16 15.37
N ALA A 194 9.80 16.93 16.12
CA ALA A 194 9.49 15.62 16.68
C ALA A 194 9.21 14.59 15.59
N ALA A 195 8.43 14.95 14.58
CA ALA A 195 8.13 14.09 13.45
C ALA A 195 9.38 13.78 12.61
N LEU A 196 10.28 14.75 12.45
CA LEU A 196 11.56 14.55 11.77
C LEU A 196 12.42 13.54 12.54
N CYS A 197 12.56 13.70 13.84
CA CYS A 197 13.32 12.78 14.69
C CYS A 197 12.77 11.34 14.63
N GLU A 198 11.44 11.19 14.62
CA GLU A 198 10.80 9.87 14.48
C GLU A 198 11.03 9.27 13.10
N ALA A 199 10.95 10.07 12.04
CA ALA A 199 11.23 9.63 10.67
C ALA A 199 12.70 9.22 10.49
N GLU A 200 13.64 9.96 11.05
CA GLU A 200 15.07 9.63 11.06
C GLU A 200 15.31 8.31 11.79
N ALA A 201 14.73 8.12 12.97
CA ALA A 201 14.82 6.86 13.70
C ALA A 201 14.20 5.67 12.96
N ALA A 202 13.09 5.89 12.23
CA ALA A 202 12.48 4.87 11.38
C ALA A 202 13.38 4.53 10.18
N PHE A 203 13.97 5.53 9.55
CA PHE A 203 14.91 5.36 8.45
C PHE A 203 16.14 4.54 8.88
N GLU A 204 16.75 4.88 10.01
CA GLU A 204 17.87 4.10 10.56
C GLU A 204 17.49 2.63 10.86
N ARG A 205 16.30 2.40 11.43
CA ARG A 205 15.80 1.04 11.67
C ARG A 205 15.67 0.25 10.36
N SER A 206 15.16 0.90 9.32
CA SER A 206 15.01 0.29 7.99
C SER A 206 16.35 0.00 7.32
N GLN A 207 17.32 0.91 7.44
CA GLN A 207 18.70 0.67 6.95
C GLN A 207 19.34 -0.54 7.65
N ARG A 208 19.25 -0.60 8.97
CA ARG A 208 19.79 -1.75 9.74
C ARG A 208 19.07 -3.07 9.41
N ALA A 209 17.78 -3.01 9.06
CA ALA A 209 17.05 -4.19 8.60
C ALA A 209 17.52 -4.64 7.21
N LEU A 210 17.74 -3.71 6.29
CA LEU A 210 18.28 -3.98 4.96
C LEU A 210 19.67 -4.60 5.03
N GLU A 211 20.56 -4.03 5.83
CA GLU A 211 21.92 -4.60 6.02
C GLU A 211 21.88 -6.04 6.58
N ARG A 212 20.99 -6.29 7.55
CA ARG A 212 20.82 -7.66 8.07
C ARG A 212 20.32 -8.63 7.01
N ALA A 213 19.37 -8.20 6.20
CA ALA A 213 18.83 -9.01 5.10
C ALA A 213 19.91 -9.30 4.04
N GLN A 214 20.74 -8.31 3.70
CA GLN A 214 21.87 -8.48 2.78
C GLN A 214 22.89 -9.48 3.30
N ARG A 215 23.30 -9.37 4.55
CA ARG A 215 24.23 -10.33 5.19
C ARG A 215 23.67 -11.74 5.25
N THR A 216 22.36 -11.86 5.49
CA THR A 216 21.70 -13.17 5.49
C THR A 216 21.68 -13.77 4.09
N ARG A 217 21.39 -12.96 3.06
CA ARG A 217 21.44 -13.40 1.67
C ARG A 217 22.84 -13.88 1.27
N GLU A 218 23.87 -13.10 1.57
CA GLU A 218 25.27 -13.46 1.28
C GLU A 218 25.66 -14.80 1.95
N ARG A 219 25.24 -15.00 3.19
CA ARG A 219 25.48 -16.27 3.90
C ARG A 219 24.80 -17.44 3.21
N VAL A 220 23.51 -17.29 2.85
CA VAL A 220 22.74 -18.34 2.17
C VAL A 220 23.31 -18.64 0.79
N GLU A 221 23.73 -17.62 0.05
CA GLU A 221 24.39 -17.78 -1.27
C GLU A 221 25.70 -18.59 -1.13
N LYS A 222 26.47 -18.33 -0.08
CA LYS A 222 27.68 -19.10 0.22
C LYS A 222 27.36 -20.55 0.59
N GLU A 223 26.40 -20.77 1.51
CA GLU A 223 25.96 -22.12 1.89
C GLU A 223 25.45 -22.92 0.67
N LEU A 224 24.73 -22.27 -0.24
CA LEU A 224 24.26 -22.88 -1.48
C LEU A 224 25.43 -23.29 -2.41
N SER A 225 26.44 -22.40 -2.52
CA SER A 225 27.65 -22.69 -3.30
C SER A 225 28.43 -23.87 -2.72
N ASP A 226 28.60 -23.90 -1.40
CA ASP A 226 29.31 -24.98 -0.70
C ASP A 226 28.55 -26.31 -0.83
N ALA A 227 27.22 -26.29 -0.73
CA ALA A 227 26.37 -27.47 -0.94
C ALA A 227 26.46 -28.01 -2.38
N ALA A 228 26.45 -27.13 -3.38
CA ALA A 228 26.57 -27.51 -4.79
C ALA A 228 27.97 -28.15 -5.07
N ALA A 229 29.02 -27.62 -4.46
CA ALA A 229 30.36 -28.22 -4.57
C ALA A 229 30.43 -29.62 -3.91
N ALA A 230 29.78 -29.78 -2.75
CA ALA A 230 29.70 -31.07 -2.06
C ALA A 230 28.91 -32.12 -2.87
N GLU A 231 27.81 -31.69 -3.50
CA GLU A 231 27.02 -32.55 -4.40
C GLU A 231 27.84 -33.04 -5.59
N GLN A 232 28.58 -32.13 -6.23
CA GLN A 232 29.47 -32.50 -7.35
C GLN A 232 30.57 -33.48 -6.93
N ALA A 233 31.16 -33.28 -5.75
CA ALA A 233 32.16 -34.19 -5.21
C ALA A 233 31.58 -35.59 -4.93
N ALA A 234 30.41 -35.65 -4.31
CA ALA A 234 29.72 -36.93 -4.06
C ALA A 234 29.31 -37.64 -5.37
N ALA A 235 28.85 -36.89 -6.38
CA ALA A 235 28.54 -37.46 -7.69
C ALA A 235 29.79 -38.05 -8.38
N ALA A 236 30.93 -37.39 -8.25
CA ALA A 236 32.20 -37.94 -8.77
C ALA A 236 32.65 -39.22 -8.05
N GLU A 237 32.49 -39.28 -6.72
CA GLU A 237 32.75 -40.53 -5.95
C GLU A 237 31.84 -41.68 -6.31
N VAL A 238 30.53 -41.42 -6.55
CA VAL A 238 29.60 -42.41 -7.03
C VAL A 238 30.02 -42.95 -8.40
N ALA A 239 30.38 -42.06 -9.33
CA ALA A 239 30.79 -42.48 -10.68
C ALA A 239 32.12 -43.31 -10.62
N ALA A 240 33.07 -42.94 -9.77
CA ALA A 240 34.28 -43.73 -9.59
C ALA A 240 34.01 -45.11 -8.96
N SER A 241 33.12 -45.15 -8.00
CA SER A 241 32.69 -46.44 -7.35
C SER A 241 31.95 -47.35 -8.31
N GLU A 242 31.05 -46.80 -9.15
CA GLU A 242 30.37 -47.56 -10.21
C GLU A 242 31.35 -48.12 -11.24
N SER A 243 32.35 -47.33 -11.66
CA SER A 243 33.40 -47.79 -12.56
C SER A 243 34.17 -48.98 -11.95
N THR A 244 34.59 -48.87 -10.70
CA THR A 244 35.29 -49.94 -9.97
C THR A 244 34.42 -51.19 -9.85
N LEU A 245 33.14 -51.04 -9.51
CA LEU A 245 32.19 -52.12 -9.40
C LEU A 245 32.02 -52.86 -10.74
N ASN A 246 31.94 -52.11 -11.85
CA ASN A 246 31.80 -52.71 -13.16
C ASN A 246 33.10 -53.49 -13.58
N GLN A 247 34.27 -52.96 -13.24
CA GLN A 247 35.53 -53.67 -13.45
C GLN A 247 35.59 -55.01 -12.67
N ILE A 248 35.24 -54.99 -11.39
CA ILE A 248 35.19 -56.21 -10.54
C ILE A 248 34.16 -57.20 -11.06
N LYS A 249 32.99 -56.77 -11.48
CA LYS A 249 31.98 -57.64 -12.08
C LYS A 249 32.49 -58.33 -13.36
N ALA A 250 33.15 -57.60 -14.26
CA ALA A 250 33.73 -58.10 -15.48
C ALA A 250 34.86 -59.11 -15.20
N GLU A 251 35.67 -58.86 -14.22
CA GLU A 251 36.76 -59.77 -13.81
C GLU A 251 36.19 -61.05 -13.18
N ARG A 252 35.19 -60.93 -12.28
CA ARG A 252 34.47 -62.08 -11.74
C ARG A 252 33.84 -62.96 -12.83
N GLU A 253 33.25 -62.38 -13.85
CA GLU A 253 32.65 -63.13 -14.98
C GLU A 253 33.71 -63.88 -15.77
N LYS A 254 34.87 -63.27 -16.03
CA LYS A 254 36.00 -63.94 -16.68
C LYS A 254 36.49 -65.14 -15.88
N LEU A 255 36.69 -64.99 -14.57
CA LEU A 255 37.10 -66.05 -13.69
C LEU A 255 36.06 -67.17 -13.59
N SER A 256 34.79 -66.84 -13.52
CA SER A 256 33.68 -67.82 -13.53
C SER A 256 33.68 -68.72 -14.81
N LYS A 257 33.92 -68.13 -15.97
CA LYS A 257 34.07 -68.82 -17.23
C LYS A 257 35.29 -69.81 -17.28
N GLN A 258 36.39 -69.38 -16.68
CA GLN A 258 37.60 -70.21 -16.58
C GLN A 258 37.44 -71.40 -15.65
N VAL A 259 36.66 -71.27 -14.57
CA VAL A 259 36.36 -72.37 -13.63
C VAL A 259 35.35 -73.37 -14.18
N SER A 260 34.55 -72.94 -15.13
CA SER A 260 33.48 -73.76 -15.73
C SER A 260 33.91 -74.49 -17.04
N ALA A 261 35.11 -74.20 -17.55
CA ALA A 261 35.76 -74.81 -18.71
C ALA A 261 36.77 -75.92 -18.24
#